data_7f7894b1a4531b2e4867f08199703f6a
#
_entry.id   7f7894b1a4531b2e4867f08199703f6a
#
_cell.length_a   1.000
_cell.length_b   1.000
_cell.length_c   1.000
_cell.angle_alpha   90.00
_cell.angle_beta   90.00
_cell.angle_gamma   90.00
#
_symmetry.space_group_name_H-M   'P 1'
#
loop_
_entity.id
_entity.type
_entity.pdbx_description
1 polymer ?
#
loop_
_entity_poly.entity_id
_entity_poly.type
_entity_poly.pdbx_seq_one_letter_code
_entity_poly.pdbx_strand_id
1 'polypeptide(L)'
;VSRPKRKTLRIVLSCLAAVMVLALLAWHPWTHASMEKSTVELPALAAAPAGQEDLLVVIYSGDGGWWDLDQRLGAVFTGRGLPVAGVSTFKYFWRYRSPEESAHDLDGLLDRYTRQWNKQRVLLIGYSFGADVLPTIVGKLRPDNRAKLAQLVLLSASRDVNFEIELEGYMQQGWWTTHTHNFLQWLNPVVHTDAIPPILALGGKPPMACYYGTEDADDSGCTDPKLPSFVTVYKKPGSHHFDENYEALATELLERMPPKASTSP
;
A
#
# COMPACT_ATOMS: atom_id res chain seq x y z
N VAL A 1 21.10 19.19 58.77
CA VAL A 1 20.00 19.55 57.84
C VAL A 1 20.51 19.52 56.42
N SER A 2 20.09 18.59 55.55
CA SER A 2 19.94 18.70 54.08
C SER A 2 20.07 17.37 53.34
N ARG A 3 19.13 16.44 53.57
CA ARG A 3 19.07 15.22 52.76
C ARG A 3 17.72 14.96 52.05
N PRO A 4 16.84 15.93 51.76
CA PRO A 4 15.67 15.64 50.92
C PRO A 4 16.00 15.64 49.43
N LYS A 5 16.95 16.47 48.95
CA LYS A 5 17.26 16.64 47.51
C LYS A 5 17.73 15.37 46.78
N ARG A 6 18.46 14.46 47.47
CA ARG A 6 18.96 13.21 46.87
C ARG A 6 17.85 12.15 46.65
N LYS A 7 16.86 12.07 47.55
CA LYS A 7 15.72 11.14 47.39
C LYS A 7 14.81 11.59 46.23
N THR A 8 14.50 12.89 46.19
CA THR A 8 13.68 13.47 45.11
C THR A 8 14.37 13.30 43.76
N LEU A 9 15.66 13.56 43.66
CA LEU A 9 16.42 13.36 42.42
C LEU A 9 16.43 11.89 41.98
N ARG A 10 16.57 10.92 42.87
CA ARG A 10 16.51 9.50 42.58
C ARG A 10 15.12 9.08 42.05
N ILE A 11 14.05 9.59 42.67
CA ILE A 11 12.67 9.32 42.19
C ILE A 11 12.47 9.90 40.80
N VAL A 12 12.87 11.13 40.55
CA VAL A 12 12.77 11.77 39.25
C VAL A 12 13.55 10.99 38.18
N LEU A 13 14.80 10.61 38.49
CA LEU A 13 15.61 9.80 37.55
C LEU A 13 15.01 8.41 37.30
N SER A 14 14.44 7.77 38.32
CA SER A 14 13.76 6.47 38.15
C SER A 14 12.48 6.60 37.30
N CYS A 15 11.71 7.68 37.49
CA CYS A 15 10.54 7.97 36.69
C CYS A 15 10.92 8.24 35.21
N LEU A 16 11.98 9.04 34.97
CA LEU A 16 12.49 9.30 33.62
C LEU A 16 13.02 8.02 32.96
N ALA A 17 13.73 7.18 33.70
CA ALA A 17 14.20 5.89 33.18
C ALA A 17 13.02 4.94 32.85
N ALA A 18 12.00 4.90 33.72
CA ALA A 18 10.79 4.12 33.46
C ALA A 18 10.02 4.62 32.22
N VAL A 19 9.86 5.94 32.07
CA VAL A 19 9.25 6.56 30.89
C VAL A 19 10.06 6.25 29.63
N MET A 20 11.38 6.35 29.71
CA MET A 20 12.26 6.02 28.59
C MET A 20 12.18 4.53 28.19
N VAL A 21 12.15 3.61 29.19
CA VAL A 21 11.97 2.17 28.92
C VAL A 21 10.59 1.89 28.34
N LEU A 22 9.53 2.51 28.85
CA LEU A 22 8.17 2.38 28.27
C LEU A 22 8.10 2.95 26.86
N ALA A 23 8.74 4.08 26.59
CA ALA A 23 8.86 4.64 25.25
C ALA A 23 9.63 3.71 24.30
N LEU A 24 10.73 3.11 24.76
CA LEU A 24 11.49 2.12 23.99
C LEU A 24 10.70 0.84 23.74
N LEU A 25 9.93 0.36 24.72
CA LEU A 25 9.07 -0.81 24.57
C LEU A 25 7.88 -0.52 23.63
N ALA A 26 7.30 0.67 23.69
CA ALA A 26 6.26 1.10 22.74
C ALA A 26 6.81 1.33 21.32
N TRP A 27 8.08 1.71 21.21
CA TRP A 27 8.78 1.95 19.96
C TRP A 27 9.19 0.64 19.26
N HIS A 28 9.68 -0.35 20.00
CA HIS A 28 10.37 -1.52 19.47
C HIS A 28 9.56 -2.44 18.55
N PRO A 29 8.25 -2.73 18.75
CA PRO A 29 7.54 -3.71 17.92
C PRO A 29 7.17 -3.20 16.50
N TRP A 30 7.13 -1.88 16.28
CA TRP A 30 6.52 -1.27 15.10
C TRP A 30 7.47 -0.39 14.29
N THR A 31 8.71 -0.24 14.73
CA THR A 31 9.58 0.79 14.19
C THR A 31 10.07 0.54 12.77
N HIS A 32 10.13 -0.70 12.31
CA HIS A 32 10.61 -1.03 10.96
C HIS A 32 10.14 -2.44 10.56
N ALA A 33 8.84 -2.61 10.31
CA ALA A 33 8.42 -3.85 9.68
C ALA A 33 9.05 -3.90 8.27
N SER A 34 9.90 -4.90 8.03
CA SER A 34 10.45 -5.12 6.69
C SER A 34 9.33 -5.46 5.70
N MET A 35 9.58 -5.30 4.41
CA MET A 35 8.66 -5.73 3.36
C MET A 35 8.21 -7.19 3.60
N GLU A 36 9.13 -8.08 3.95
CA GLU A 36 8.83 -9.49 4.23
C GLU A 36 7.82 -9.67 5.37
N LYS A 37 7.96 -8.94 6.49
CA LYS A 37 7.03 -8.99 7.63
C LYS A 37 5.68 -8.34 7.34
N SER A 38 5.64 -7.48 6.36
CA SER A 38 4.43 -6.78 5.90
C SER A 38 3.72 -7.52 4.78
N THR A 39 4.33 -8.56 4.21
CA THR A 39 3.79 -9.31 3.07
C THR A 39 2.94 -10.49 3.54
N VAL A 40 1.80 -10.66 2.88
CA VAL A 40 0.89 -11.80 2.98
C VAL A 40 1.00 -12.62 1.71
N GLU A 41 1.42 -13.88 1.84
CA GLU A 41 1.55 -14.81 0.72
C GLU A 41 0.27 -15.62 0.55
N LEU A 42 -0.34 -15.53 -0.62
CA LEU A 42 -1.53 -16.28 -0.97
C LEU A 42 -1.25 -17.08 -2.25
N PRO A 43 -0.87 -18.34 -2.16
CA PRO A 43 -0.65 -19.20 -3.33
C PRO A 43 -1.95 -19.44 -4.08
N ALA A 44 -1.85 -19.69 -5.38
CA ALA A 44 -2.99 -20.05 -6.22
C ALA A 44 -3.65 -21.34 -5.72
N LEU A 45 -4.98 -21.36 -5.67
CA LEU A 45 -5.78 -22.50 -5.21
C LEU A 45 -6.37 -23.33 -6.36
N ALA A 46 -6.21 -22.85 -7.61
CA ALA A 46 -6.69 -23.51 -8.83
C ALA A 46 -5.70 -23.32 -9.98
N ALA A 47 -5.98 -23.90 -11.12
CA ALA A 47 -5.25 -23.55 -12.36
C ALA A 47 -5.64 -22.16 -12.84
N ALA A 48 -4.67 -21.39 -13.32
CA ALA A 48 -4.93 -20.07 -13.88
C ALA A 48 -5.74 -20.17 -15.17
N PRO A 49 -6.57 -19.16 -15.49
CA PRO A 49 -7.26 -19.07 -16.76
C PRO A 49 -6.27 -19.00 -17.93
N ALA A 50 -6.70 -19.48 -19.09
CA ALA A 50 -5.91 -19.43 -20.33
C ALA A 50 -5.44 -17.98 -20.64
N GLY A 51 -4.15 -17.81 -20.86
CA GLY A 51 -3.52 -16.51 -21.12
C GLY A 51 -3.17 -15.70 -19.87
N GLN A 52 -3.45 -16.22 -18.67
CA GLN A 52 -3.10 -15.61 -17.39
C GLN A 52 -2.14 -16.47 -16.54
N GLU A 53 -1.61 -17.56 -17.09
CA GLU A 53 -0.77 -18.53 -16.38
C GLU A 53 0.53 -17.90 -15.87
N ASP A 54 1.01 -16.84 -16.54
CA ASP A 54 2.22 -16.10 -16.21
C ASP A 54 1.98 -14.87 -15.32
N LEU A 55 0.72 -14.68 -14.82
CA LEU A 55 0.34 -13.50 -14.04
C LEU A 55 0.53 -13.70 -12.55
N LEU A 56 1.19 -12.74 -11.92
CA LEU A 56 1.24 -12.49 -10.47
C LEU A 56 0.36 -11.30 -10.15
N VAL A 57 -0.42 -11.38 -9.09
CA VAL A 57 -1.13 -10.22 -8.54
C VAL A 57 -0.37 -9.71 -7.33
N VAL A 58 -0.10 -8.41 -7.27
CA VAL A 58 0.45 -7.73 -6.11
C VAL A 58 -0.56 -6.69 -5.65
N ILE A 59 -0.92 -6.71 -4.36
CA ILE A 59 -1.92 -5.79 -3.78
C ILE A 59 -1.28 -5.02 -2.62
N TYR A 60 -1.23 -3.69 -2.72
CA TYR A 60 -0.95 -2.79 -1.61
C TYR A 60 -2.27 -2.40 -0.97
N SER A 61 -2.44 -2.72 0.30
CA SER A 61 -3.67 -2.46 1.05
C SER A 61 -3.95 -0.98 1.29
N GLY A 62 -5.11 -0.67 1.85
CA GLY A 62 -5.37 0.63 2.44
C GLY A 62 -4.59 0.87 3.74
N ASP A 63 -4.75 2.05 4.31
CA ASP A 63 -4.16 2.50 5.58
C ASP A 63 -4.55 1.63 6.78
N GLY A 64 -5.73 1.00 6.78
CA GLY A 64 -6.15 -0.01 7.76
C GLY A 64 -5.36 -1.32 7.72
N GLY A 65 -4.49 -1.52 6.74
CA GLY A 65 -3.70 -2.73 6.52
C GLY A 65 -4.44 -3.82 5.78
N TRP A 66 -3.91 -5.04 5.83
CA TRP A 66 -4.45 -6.19 5.09
C TRP A 66 -5.77 -6.68 5.71
N TRP A 67 -6.88 -6.08 5.28
CA TRP A 67 -8.20 -6.31 5.86
C TRP A 67 -9.28 -6.27 4.77
N ASP A 68 -10.50 -6.71 5.07
CA ASP A 68 -11.73 -6.68 4.25
C ASP A 68 -11.49 -6.75 2.71
N LEU A 69 -11.51 -5.62 1.99
CA LEU A 69 -11.33 -5.56 0.53
C LEU A 69 -10.11 -6.35 0.07
N ASP A 70 -8.96 -6.14 0.72
CA ASP A 70 -7.71 -6.76 0.32
C ASP A 70 -7.76 -8.28 0.49
N GLN A 71 -8.33 -8.77 1.61
CA GLN A 71 -8.48 -10.20 1.88
C GLN A 71 -9.46 -10.85 0.91
N ARG A 72 -10.62 -10.21 0.67
CA ARG A 72 -11.67 -10.73 -0.20
C ARG A 72 -11.23 -10.71 -1.66
N LEU A 73 -10.61 -9.63 -2.11
CA LEU A 73 -10.06 -9.52 -3.45
C LEU A 73 -8.93 -10.54 -3.68
N GLY A 74 -8.04 -10.69 -2.70
CA GLY A 74 -6.99 -11.72 -2.71
C GLY A 74 -7.54 -13.14 -2.79
N ALA A 75 -8.61 -13.44 -2.04
CA ALA A 75 -9.28 -14.73 -2.07
C ALA A 75 -9.91 -15.03 -3.45
N VAL A 76 -10.52 -14.03 -4.10
CA VAL A 76 -11.07 -14.17 -5.44
C VAL A 76 -9.98 -14.49 -6.46
N PHE A 77 -8.85 -13.76 -6.45
CA PHE A 77 -7.75 -14.03 -7.38
C PHE A 77 -7.15 -15.41 -7.17
N THR A 78 -6.90 -15.81 -5.92
CA THR A 78 -6.32 -17.15 -5.64
C THR A 78 -7.27 -18.27 -6.01
N GLY A 79 -8.58 -18.11 -5.76
CA GLY A 79 -9.62 -19.04 -6.21
C GLY A 79 -9.67 -19.18 -7.73
N ARG A 80 -9.26 -18.15 -8.48
CA ARG A 80 -9.13 -18.16 -9.95
C ARG A 80 -7.75 -18.61 -10.44
N GLY A 81 -6.90 -19.14 -9.57
CA GLY A 81 -5.60 -19.69 -9.94
C GLY A 81 -4.49 -18.65 -10.10
N LEU A 82 -4.68 -17.43 -9.62
CA LEU A 82 -3.68 -16.36 -9.65
C LEU A 82 -3.07 -16.20 -8.25
N PRO A 83 -1.77 -16.39 -8.07
CA PRO A 83 -1.15 -16.16 -6.77
C PRO A 83 -1.10 -14.67 -6.45
N VAL A 84 -1.23 -14.34 -5.16
CA VAL A 84 -1.25 -12.96 -4.67
C VAL A 84 -0.15 -12.73 -3.64
N ALA A 85 0.64 -11.68 -3.82
CA ALA A 85 1.51 -11.11 -2.80
C ALA A 85 0.86 -9.83 -2.28
N GLY A 86 0.28 -9.89 -1.08
CA GLY A 86 -0.37 -8.76 -0.44
C GLY A 86 0.62 -7.98 0.44
N VAL A 87 0.61 -6.67 0.40
CA VAL A 87 1.42 -5.80 1.26
C VAL A 87 0.51 -5.04 2.21
N SER A 88 0.66 -5.31 3.50
CA SER A 88 0.01 -4.51 4.55
C SER A 88 0.71 -3.16 4.66
N THR A 89 0.13 -2.13 4.08
CA THR A 89 0.64 -0.75 4.13
C THR A 89 0.71 -0.23 5.55
N PHE A 90 -0.29 -0.57 6.39
CA PHE A 90 -0.29 -0.24 7.81
C PHE A 90 0.98 -0.70 8.55
N LYS A 91 1.45 -1.92 8.30
CA LYS A 91 2.69 -2.42 8.90
C LYS A 91 3.92 -1.79 8.27
N TYR A 92 3.91 -1.67 6.95
CA TYR A 92 5.07 -1.24 6.18
C TYR A 92 5.34 0.25 6.33
N PHE A 93 4.31 1.10 6.25
CA PHE A 93 4.38 2.55 6.36
C PHE A 93 4.00 3.10 7.75
N TRP A 94 4.02 2.26 8.79
CA TRP A 94 3.80 2.71 10.17
C TRP A 94 4.70 3.88 10.57
N ARG A 95 5.86 3.99 9.94
CA ARG A 95 6.80 5.10 9.99
C ARG A 95 7.15 5.51 8.58
N TYR A 96 7.57 6.75 8.45
CA TYR A 96 8.02 7.27 7.16
C TYR A 96 9.02 6.34 6.50
N ARG A 97 8.75 6.07 5.22
CA ARG A 97 9.68 5.41 4.30
C ARG A 97 9.85 6.25 3.06
N SER A 98 11.10 6.44 2.62
CA SER A 98 11.33 7.17 1.38
C SER A 98 10.74 6.40 0.18
N PRO A 99 10.34 7.12 -0.88
CA PRO A 99 9.95 6.48 -2.14
C PRO A 99 11.02 5.58 -2.74
N GLU A 100 12.31 5.93 -2.57
CA GLU A 100 13.45 5.15 -3.03
C GLU A 100 13.58 3.81 -2.29
N GLU A 101 13.47 3.84 -0.97
CA GLU A 101 13.46 2.63 -0.14
C GLU A 101 12.27 1.74 -0.51
N SER A 102 11.09 2.32 -0.65
CA SER A 102 9.88 1.59 -1.01
C SER A 102 9.97 0.95 -2.40
N ALA A 103 10.61 1.61 -3.36
CA ALA A 103 10.84 1.05 -4.69
C ALA A 103 11.86 -0.09 -4.66
N HIS A 104 12.94 0.05 -3.89
CA HIS A 104 13.92 -1.03 -3.70
C HIS A 104 13.28 -2.28 -3.07
N ASP A 105 12.43 -2.08 -2.07
CA ASP A 105 11.75 -3.17 -1.39
C ASP A 105 10.70 -3.85 -2.30
N LEU A 106 9.96 -3.06 -3.12
CA LEU A 106 9.05 -3.62 -4.13
C LEU A 106 9.83 -4.38 -5.21
N ASP A 107 10.99 -3.89 -5.66
CA ASP A 107 11.87 -4.63 -6.57
C ASP A 107 12.24 -6.01 -6.00
N GLY A 108 12.61 -6.07 -4.73
CA GLY A 108 12.91 -7.33 -4.04
C GLY A 108 11.70 -8.27 -3.96
N LEU A 109 10.51 -7.72 -3.67
CA LEU A 109 9.25 -8.47 -3.65
C LEU A 109 8.92 -9.06 -5.03
N LEU A 110 9.00 -8.24 -6.08
CA LEU A 110 8.77 -8.69 -7.45
C LEU A 110 9.75 -9.78 -7.87
N ASP A 111 11.03 -9.63 -7.58
CA ASP A 111 12.06 -10.64 -7.88
C ASP A 111 11.82 -11.96 -7.14
N ARG A 112 11.37 -11.89 -5.88
CA ARG A 112 11.04 -13.07 -5.08
C ARG A 112 9.87 -13.82 -5.66
N TYR A 113 8.71 -13.17 -5.80
CA TYR A 113 7.46 -13.86 -6.13
C TYR A 113 7.31 -14.21 -7.59
N THR A 114 7.91 -13.45 -8.52
CA THR A 114 7.97 -13.86 -9.92
C THR A 114 8.79 -15.13 -10.11
N ARG A 115 9.89 -15.29 -9.35
CA ARG A 115 10.68 -16.56 -9.35
C ARG A 115 9.97 -17.69 -8.60
N GLN A 116 9.47 -17.42 -7.38
CA GLN A 116 8.86 -18.44 -6.52
C GLN A 116 7.66 -19.11 -7.19
N TRP A 117 6.82 -18.33 -7.91
CA TRP A 117 5.62 -18.83 -8.56
C TRP A 117 5.73 -18.95 -10.08
N ASN A 118 6.94 -18.79 -10.63
CA ASN A 118 7.23 -18.85 -12.07
C ASN A 118 6.30 -17.92 -12.89
N LYS A 119 6.25 -16.62 -12.52
CA LYS A 119 5.42 -15.60 -13.14
C LYS A 119 6.27 -14.56 -13.86
N GLN A 120 5.75 -13.99 -14.93
CA GLN A 120 6.49 -13.04 -15.77
C GLN A 120 5.81 -11.68 -15.85
N ARG A 121 4.48 -11.64 -15.68
CA ARG A 121 3.69 -10.41 -15.70
C ARG A 121 3.12 -10.15 -14.31
N VAL A 122 2.92 -8.87 -14.00
CA VAL A 122 2.41 -8.43 -12.70
C VAL A 122 1.22 -7.50 -12.91
N LEU A 123 0.10 -7.84 -12.29
CA LEU A 123 -1.00 -6.91 -12.04
C LEU A 123 -0.74 -6.28 -10.68
N LEU A 124 -0.37 -4.99 -10.69
CA LEU A 124 -0.07 -4.24 -9.46
C LEU A 124 -1.29 -3.40 -9.10
N ILE A 125 -1.86 -3.66 -7.93
CA ILE A 125 -3.06 -3.01 -7.42
C ILE A 125 -2.73 -2.26 -6.16
N GLY A 126 -3.12 -1.00 -6.07
CA GLY A 126 -3.15 -0.24 -4.83
C GLY A 126 -4.58 0.09 -4.45
N TYR A 127 -4.90 -0.01 -3.17
CA TYR A 127 -6.18 0.41 -2.62
C TYR A 127 -5.97 1.55 -1.63
N SER A 128 -6.73 2.64 -1.76
CA SER A 128 -6.68 3.79 -0.87
C SER A 128 -5.23 4.28 -0.71
N PHE A 129 -4.66 4.31 0.49
CA PHE A 129 -3.26 4.64 0.75
C PHE A 129 -2.29 3.89 -0.17
N GLY A 130 -2.54 2.60 -0.44
CA GLY A 130 -1.74 1.81 -1.40
C GLY A 130 -1.82 2.37 -2.82
N ALA A 131 -2.98 2.87 -3.24
CA ALA A 131 -3.15 3.51 -4.54
C ALA A 131 -2.39 4.85 -4.63
N ASP A 132 -2.32 5.59 -3.53
CA ASP A 132 -1.66 6.90 -3.47
C ASP A 132 -0.14 6.77 -3.63
N VAL A 133 0.49 5.83 -2.93
CA VAL A 133 1.96 5.69 -2.92
C VAL A 133 2.52 5.02 -4.18
N LEU A 134 1.75 4.11 -4.81
CA LEU A 134 2.26 3.27 -5.90
C LEU A 134 2.75 4.03 -7.13
N PRO A 135 2.13 5.11 -7.64
CA PRO A 135 2.65 5.85 -8.79
C PRO A 135 4.08 6.37 -8.57
N THR A 136 4.36 6.90 -7.38
CA THR A 136 5.69 7.38 -7.00
C THR A 136 6.70 6.24 -6.90
N ILE A 137 6.31 5.12 -6.29
CA ILE A 137 7.15 3.93 -6.12
C ILE A 137 7.49 3.32 -7.49
N VAL A 138 6.48 3.14 -8.36
CA VAL A 138 6.65 2.57 -9.71
C VAL A 138 7.58 3.42 -10.58
N GLY A 139 7.54 4.74 -10.40
CA GLY A 139 8.46 5.65 -11.09
C GLY A 139 9.93 5.42 -10.77
N LYS A 140 10.23 4.80 -9.63
CA LYS A 140 11.60 4.54 -9.12
C LYS A 140 12.02 3.06 -9.19
N LEU A 141 11.16 2.17 -9.68
CA LEU A 141 11.51 0.75 -9.90
C LEU A 141 12.63 0.61 -10.93
N ARG A 142 13.41 -0.45 -10.78
CA ARG A 142 14.34 -0.88 -11.82
C ARG A 142 13.60 -1.14 -13.14
N PRO A 143 14.22 -0.82 -14.29
CA PRO A 143 13.58 -0.97 -15.61
C PRO A 143 13.06 -2.38 -15.90
N ASP A 144 13.80 -3.43 -15.48
CA ASP A 144 13.43 -4.83 -15.68
C ASP A 144 12.15 -5.23 -14.91
N ASN A 145 12.00 -4.76 -13.66
CA ASN A 145 10.80 -4.99 -12.86
C ASN A 145 9.63 -4.12 -13.33
N ARG A 146 9.90 -2.86 -13.67
CA ARG A 146 8.87 -2.00 -14.24
C ARG A 146 8.30 -2.57 -15.55
N ALA A 147 9.13 -3.20 -16.38
CA ALA A 147 8.70 -3.85 -17.62
C ALA A 147 7.80 -5.09 -17.40
N LYS A 148 7.86 -5.73 -16.23
CA LYS A 148 6.96 -6.84 -15.88
C LYS A 148 5.54 -6.37 -15.54
N LEU A 149 5.33 -5.08 -15.24
CA LEU A 149 4.02 -4.56 -14.86
C LEU A 149 3.10 -4.55 -16.07
N ALA A 150 2.16 -5.49 -16.11
CA ALA A 150 1.12 -5.55 -17.13
C ALA A 150 0.12 -4.39 -17.00
N GLN A 151 -0.18 -4.02 -15.76
CA GLN A 151 -1.04 -2.88 -15.44
C GLN A 151 -0.78 -2.40 -14.00
N LEU A 152 -0.91 -1.10 -13.78
CA LEU A 152 -1.06 -0.46 -12.47
C LEU A 152 -2.52 -0.07 -12.28
N VAL A 153 -3.15 -0.57 -11.22
CA VAL A 153 -4.53 -0.28 -10.88
C VAL A 153 -4.57 0.52 -9.59
N LEU A 154 -5.25 1.64 -9.62
CA LEU A 154 -5.50 2.51 -8.48
C LEU A 154 -6.98 2.40 -8.10
N LEU A 155 -7.26 1.84 -6.92
CA LEU A 155 -8.60 1.71 -6.35
C LEU A 155 -8.80 2.77 -5.27
N SER A 156 -9.77 3.64 -5.44
CA SER A 156 -10.13 4.71 -4.49
C SER A 156 -8.92 5.59 -4.09
N ALA A 157 -8.12 6.01 -5.08
CA ALA A 157 -6.97 6.89 -4.86
C ALA A 157 -7.39 8.28 -4.42
N SER A 158 -6.59 8.91 -3.54
CA SER A 158 -6.72 10.27 -3.06
C SER A 158 -6.03 11.27 -4.01
N ARG A 159 -6.17 12.57 -3.72
CA ARG A 159 -5.52 13.65 -4.48
C ARG A 159 -4.11 13.98 -4.00
N ASP A 160 -3.78 13.54 -2.81
CA ASP A 160 -2.47 13.75 -2.17
C ASP A 160 -1.86 12.43 -1.72
N VAL A 161 -0.54 12.43 -1.55
CA VAL A 161 0.28 11.27 -1.22
C VAL A 161 1.12 11.58 -0.02
N ASN A 162 1.14 10.67 0.94
CA ASN A 162 2.10 10.64 2.02
C ASN A 162 2.76 9.24 2.11
N PHE A 163 3.86 9.14 2.83
CA PHE A 163 4.63 7.89 2.98
C PHE A 163 4.77 7.47 4.44
N GLU A 164 3.79 7.82 5.27
CA GLU A 164 3.67 7.43 6.67
C GLU A 164 2.18 7.32 7.03
N ILE A 165 1.79 6.28 7.74
CA ILE A 165 0.40 6.11 8.18
C ILE A 165 0.04 7.19 9.21
N GLU A 166 -1.10 7.83 9.01
CA GLU A 166 -1.76 8.70 9.98
C GLU A 166 -2.88 7.94 10.66
N LEU A 167 -2.93 8.00 12.00
CA LEU A 167 -3.96 7.30 12.76
C LEU A 167 -5.21 8.17 12.86
N GLU A 168 -6.19 7.86 12.05
CA GLU A 168 -7.52 8.42 12.19
C GLU A 168 -8.31 7.76 13.34
N GLY A 169 -9.41 8.38 13.76
CA GLY A 169 -10.13 7.99 14.97
C GLY A 169 -10.59 6.53 15.01
N TYR A 170 -10.88 5.91 13.85
CA TYR A 170 -11.27 4.49 13.74
C TYR A 170 -10.09 3.51 13.77
N MET A 171 -8.86 3.98 13.54
CA MET A 171 -7.64 3.15 13.51
C MET A 171 -6.89 3.09 14.84
N GLN A 172 -7.55 3.33 15.95
CA GLN A 172 -6.91 3.36 17.27
C GLN A 172 -6.28 2.01 17.63
N GLN A 173 -4.97 2.02 17.91
CA GLN A 173 -4.14 0.84 18.19
C GLN A 173 -3.85 0.65 19.70
N GLY A 174 -4.82 0.94 20.53
CA GLY A 174 -4.64 1.00 21.99
C GLY A 174 -4.08 2.36 22.43
N TRP A 175 -4.43 2.75 23.66
CA TRP A 175 -4.23 4.12 24.15
C TRP A 175 -2.78 4.61 24.08
N TRP A 176 -1.82 3.79 24.53
CA TRP A 176 -0.41 4.17 24.55
C TRP A 176 0.19 4.30 23.14
N THR A 177 -0.11 3.36 22.26
CA THR A 177 0.42 3.35 20.89
C THR A 177 -0.11 4.53 20.09
N THR A 178 -1.41 4.81 20.18
CA THR A 178 -2.04 5.95 19.51
C THR A 178 -1.47 7.28 20.01
N HIS A 179 -1.36 7.47 21.35
CA HIS A 179 -0.85 8.73 21.88
C HIS A 179 0.63 8.94 21.59
N THR A 180 1.45 7.89 21.61
CA THR A 180 2.88 8.02 21.28
C THR A 180 3.08 8.30 19.78
N HIS A 181 2.29 7.65 18.91
CA HIS A 181 2.34 7.91 17.48
C HIS A 181 1.93 9.35 17.16
N ASN A 182 0.78 9.80 17.63
CA ASN A 182 0.28 11.16 17.41
C ASN A 182 1.23 12.23 18.00
N PHE A 183 1.83 11.96 19.16
CA PHE A 183 2.83 12.88 19.73
C PHE A 183 4.08 12.99 18.84
N LEU A 184 4.53 11.89 18.27
CA LEU A 184 5.70 11.91 17.37
C LEU A 184 5.37 12.61 16.04
N GLN A 185 4.18 12.41 15.50
CA GLN A 185 3.72 13.14 14.31
C GLN A 185 3.52 14.63 14.58
N TRP A 186 3.08 15.00 15.78
CA TRP A 186 3.05 16.41 16.20
C TRP A 186 4.45 17.04 16.21
N LEU A 187 5.49 16.29 16.60
CA LEU A 187 6.89 16.75 16.56
C LEU A 187 7.46 16.76 15.13
N ASN A 188 7.03 15.84 14.28
CA ASN A 188 7.46 15.70 12.89
C ASN A 188 6.23 15.43 12.02
N PRO A 189 5.52 16.47 11.56
CA PRO A 189 4.29 16.32 10.80
C PRO A 189 4.51 15.54 9.50
N VAL A 190 3.52 14.72 9.14
CA VAL A 190 3.50 13.98 7.87
C VAL A 190 3.46 14.97 6.71
N VAL A 191 4.26 14.72 5.70
CA VAL A 191 4.35 15.57 4.51
C VAL A 191 3.45 14.98 3.41
N HIS A 192 2.47 15.77 3.00
CA HIS A 192 1.58 15.46 1.88
C HIS A 192 2.07 16.14 0.60
N THR A 193 1.98 15.43 -0.50
CA THR A 193 2.36 15.92 -1.85
C THR A 193 1.26 15.63 -2.85
N ASP A 194 1.16 16.43 -3.92
CA ASP A 194 0.18 16.23 -5.01
C ASP A 194 0.39 14.86 -5.69
N ALA A 195 -0.69 14.09 -5.87
CA ALA A 195 -0.67 12.77 -6.51
C ALA A 195 -0.41 12.84 -8.04
N ILE A 196 -0.70 13.96 -8.69
CA ILE A 196 -0.66 14.08 -10.15
C ILE A 196 0.76 14.06 -10.73
N PRO A 197 1.77 14.78 -10.19
CA PRO A 197 3.11 14.78 -10.76
C PRO A 197 3.74 13.39 -10.89
N PRO A 198 3.68 12.47 -9.89
CA PRO A 198 4.16 11.10 -10.04
C PRO A 198 3.45 10.33 -11.16
N ILE A 199 2.12 10.47 -11.28
CA ILE A 199 1.34 9.83 -12.34
C ILE A 199 1.80 10.33 -13.72
N LEU A 200 1.92 11.65 -13.89
CA LEU A 200 2.43 12.26 -15.14
C LEU A 200 3.82 11.75 -15.52
N ALA A 201 4.71 11.60 -14.55
CA ALA A 201 6.07 11.11 -14.75
C ALA A 201 6.14 9.68 -15.29
N LEU A 202 5.10 8.86 -15.07
CA LEU A 202 5.01 7.50 -15.61
C LEU A 202 4.83 7.48 -17.13
N GLY A 203 4.26 8.53 -17.74
CA GLY A 203 4.11 8.64 -19.18
C GLY A 203 3.27 7.53 -19.81
N GLY A 204 2.33 6.95 -19.06
CA GLY A 204 1.46 5.85 -19.49
C GLY A 204 2.13 4.46 -19.52
N LYS A 205 3.29 4.30 -18.90
CA LYS A 205 3.98 3.01 -18.76
C LYS A 205 4.35 2.74 -17.30
N PRO A 206 3.76 1.69 -16.67
CA PRO A 206 2.81 0.71 -17.26
C PRO A 206 1.46 1.34 -17.60
N PRO A 207 0.57 0.63 -18.36
CA PRO A 207 -0.82 1.01 -18.52
C PRO A 207 -1.48 1.20 -17.16
N MET A 208 -2.32 2.24 -17.03
CA MET A 208 -2.92 2.61 -15.74
C MET A 208 -4.44 2.63 -15.81
N ALA A 209 -5.08 2.12 -14.76
CA ALA A 209 -6.51 2.21 -14.55
C ALA A 209 -6.79 2.80 -13.16
N CYS A 210 -7.74 3.72 -13.07
CA CYS A 210 -8.16 4.36 -11.82
C CYS A 210 -9.65 4.10 -11.62
N TYR A 211 -10.00 3.49 -10.48
CA TYR A 211 -11.37 3.14 -10.12
C TYR A 211 -11.82 3.96 -8.91
N TYR A 212 -13.03 4.49 -8.96
CA TYR A 212 -13.61 5.24 -7.85
C TYR A 212 -15.10 4.92 -7.66
N GLY A 213 -15.56 4.98 -6.42
CA GLY A 213 -16.96 4.89 -6.07
C GLY A 213 -17.71 6.20 -6.35
N THR A 214 -18.97 6.10 -6.77
CA THR A 214 -19.78 7.28 -7.11
C THR A 214 -19.98 8.25 -5.96
N GLU A 215 -19.97 7.72 -4.73
CA GLU A 215 -20.20 8.50 -3.51
C GLU A 215 -18.95 9.26 -3.05
N ASP A 216 -17.75 8.83 -3.49
CA ASP A 216 -16.46 9.46 -3.17
C ASP A 216 -15.92 10.31 -4.34
N ALA A 217 -16.74 10.61 -5.35
CA ALA A 217 -16.29 11.27 -6.56
C ALA A 217 -15.61 12.62 -6.31
N ASP A 218 -16.06 13.39 -5.31
CA ASP A 218 -15.57 14.74 -5.02
C ASP A 218 -14.15 14.72 -4.42
N ASP A 219 -13.79 13.65 -3.70
CA ASP A 219 -12.50 13.52 -3.01
C ASP A 219 -11.51 12.62 -3.76
N SER A 220 -11.98 11.89 -4.77
CA SER A 220 -11.16 10.94 -5.52
C SER A 220 -10.11 11.60 -6.41
N GLY A 221 -8.89 11.10 -6.39
CA GLY A 221 -7.83 11.43 -7.34
C GLY A 221 -8.15 11.01 -8.78
N CYS A 222 -9.02 9.98 -8.96
CA CYS A 222 -9.47 9.55 -10.30
C CYS A 222 -10.32 10.59 -11.02
N THR A 223 -10.90 11.55 -10.31
CA THR A 223 -11.72 12.63 -10.85
C THR A 223 -10.97 13.96 -10.94
N ASP A 224 -9.69 13.99 -10.59
CA ASP A 224 -8.89 15.21 -10.68
C ASP A 224 -8.83 15.70 -12.15
N PRO A 225 -9.17 16.96 -12.43
CA PRO A 225 -9.14 17.48 -13.80
C PRO A 225 -7.73 17.52 -14.44
N LYS A 226 -6.68 17.39 -13.63
CA LYS A 226 -5.29 17.30 -14.09
C LYS A 226 -4.85 15.86 -14.38
N LEU A 227 -5.70 14.86 -14.10
CA LEU A 227 -5.36 13.47 -14.36
C LEU A 227 -5.06 13.25 -15.84
N PRO A 228 -3.89 12.68 -16.21
CA PRO A 228 -3.52 12.56 -17.61
C PRO A 228 -4.41 11.57 -18.37
N SER A 229 -4.68 11.86 -19.64
CA SER A 229 -5.60 11.10 -20.51
C SER A 229 -5.17 9.66 -20.79
N PHE A 230 -3.92 9.28 -20.49
CA PHE A 230 -3.47 7.89 -20.60
C PHE A 230 -3.92 7.01 -19.41
N VAL A 231 -4.47 7.59 -18.34
CA VAL A 231 -5.09 6.85 -17.24
C VAL A 231 -6.55 6.56 -17.63
N THR A 232 -6.91 5.30 -17.70
CA THR A 232 -8.31 4.92 -17.96
C THR A 232 -9.09 4.98 -16.65
N VAL A 233 -10.18 5.76 -16.62
CA VAL A 233 -10.97 5.96 -15.40
C VAL A 233 -12.25 5.14 -15.46
N TYR A 234 -12.56 4.44 -14.38
CA TYR A 234 -13.75 3.63 -14.22
C TYR A 234 -14.54 4.05 -12.98
N LYS A 235 -15.79 4.41 -13.23
CA LYS A 235 -16.76 4.75 -12.19
C LYS A 235 -17.50 3.49 -11.74
N LYS A 236 -17.60 3.27 -10.42
CA LYS A 236 -18.30 2.13 -9.82
C LYS A 236 -19.43 2.62 -8.90
N PRO A 237 -20.49 1.81 -8.70
CA PRO A 237 -21.47 2.09 -7.65
C PRO A 237 -20.82 2.11 -6.26
N GLY A 238 -21.45 2.80 -5.32
CA GLY A 238 -21.07 2.85 -3.91
C GLY A 238 -19.98 3.85 -3.58
N SER A 239 -19.42 3.66 -2.39
CA SER A 239 -18.36 4.51 -1.83
C SER A 239 -16.98 3.91 -2.03
N HIS A 240 -16.09 4.16 -1.10
CA HIS A 240 -14.69 3.71 -1.05
C HIS A 240 -14.51 2.19 -1.19
N HIS A 241 -15.54 1.39 -0.83
CA HIS A 241 -15.54 -0.06 -0.86
C HIS A 241 -16.32 -0.67 -2.05
N PHE A 242 -16.76 0.12 -3.05
CA PHE A 242 -17.39 -0.36 -4.30
C PHE A 242 -18.58 -1.29 -4.06
N ASP A 243 -19.50 -0.94 -3.13
CA ASP A 243 -20.63 -1.78 -2.68
C ASP A 243 -20.22 -3.19 -2.25
N GLU A 244 -18.97 -3.38 -1.83
CA GLU A 244 -18.38 -4.66 -1.40
C GLU A 244 -18.49 -5.79 -2.43
N ASN A 245 -18.73 -5.48 -3.70
CA ASN A 245 -18.83 -6.48 -4.78
C ASN A 245 -17.46 -6.81 -5.37
N TYR A 246 -16.60 -7.39 -4.55
CA TYR A 246 -15.20 -7.65 -4.92
C TYR A 246 -15.04 -8.78 -5.95
N GLU A 247 -16.00 -9.69 -6.07
CA GLU A 247 -16.04 -10.71 -7.13
C GLU A 247 -16.19 -10.05 -8.51
N ALA A 248 -17.16 -9.14 -8.66
CA ALA A 248 -17.36 -8.38 -9.89
C ALA A 248 -16.17 -7.45 -10.17
N LEU A 249 -15.60 -6.82 -9.13
CA LEU A 249 -14.41 -5.98 -9.28
C LEU A 249 -13.23 -6.79 -9.80
N ALA A 250 -12.90 -7.94 -9.20
CA ALA A 250 -11.82 -8.81 -9.66
C ALA A 250 -12.02 -9.28 -11.11
N THR A 251 -13.25 -9.62 -11.48
CA THR A 251 -13.60 -10.00 -12.85
C THR A 251 -13.27 -8.87 -13.81
N GLU A 252 -13.76 -7.69 -13.53
CA GLU A 252 -13.54 -6.51 -14.37
C GLU A 252 -12.05 -6.13 -14.47
N LEU A 253 -11.30 -6.20 -13.39
CA LEU A 253 -9.86 -5.95 -13.40
C LEU A 253 -9.11 -6.88 -14.35
N LEU A 254 -9.48 -8.17 -14.38
CA LEU A 254 -8.85 -9.15 -15.27
C LEU A 254 -9.29 -8.98 -16.73
N GLU A 255 -10.57 -8.70 -16.97
CA GLU A 255 -11.12 -8.50 -18.34
C GLU A 255 -10.59 -7.24 -18.99
N ARG A 256 -10.32 -6.19 -18.22
CA ARG A 256 -9.83 -4.89 -18.69
C ARG A 256 -8.31 -4.78 -18.73
N MET A 257 -7.60 -5.82 -18.32
CA MET A 257 -6.15 -5.85 -18.46
C MET A 257 -5.76 -5.71 -19.95
N PRO A 258 -4.71 -4.93 -20.24
CA PRO A 258 -4.16 -4.90 -21.58
C PRO A 258 -3.78 -6.30 -22.06
N PRO A 259 -4.03 -6.62 -23.33
CA PRO A 259 -3.62 -7.91 -23.89
C PRO A 259 -2.11 -8.10 -23.76
N LYS A 260 -1.68 -9.35 -23.63
CA LYS A 260 -0.26 -9.68 -23.66
C LYS A 260 0.35 -9.15 -24.95
N ALA A 261 1.40 -8.32 -24.81
CA ALA A 261 2.14 -7.88 -25.99
C ALA A 261 2.55 -9.12 -26.79
N SER A 262 2.16 -9.19 -28.06
CA SER A 262 2.62 -10.25 -28.95
C SER A 262 4.14 -10.11 -29.05
N THR A 263 4.88 -11.07 -28.51
CA THR A 263 6.28 -11.23 -28.89
C THR A 263 6.27 -11.65 -30.35
N SER A 264 6.36 -10.65 -31.26
CA SER A 264 6.71 -10.98 -32.65
C SER A 264 8.09 -11.64 -32.63
N PRO A 265 8.24 -12.75 -33.31
CA PRO A 265 9.51 -13.48 -33.40
C PRO A 265 10.63 -12.66 -34.03
#